data_a2e2fa761d9a32eac77f00726137555e
#
_entry.id   a2e2fa761d9a32eac77f00726137555e
#
_cell.length_a   1.000
_cell.length_b   1.000
_cell.length_c   1.000
_cell.angle_alpha   90.00
_cell.angle_beta   90.00
_cell.angle_gamma   90.00
#
_symmetry.space_group_name_H-M   'P 1'
#
loop_
_entity.id
_entity.type
_entity.pdbx_description
1 polymer ?
#
loop_
_entity_poly.entity_id
_entity_poly.type
_entity_poly.pdbx_seq_one_letter_code
_entity_poly.pdbx_strand_id
1 'polypeptide(L)'
;EKMAKSKNNGVDPQSMIDQFGADTCRLFMMFASPPDMSAEWSDSGVEGSHRFLKRVWRLAHAHVSQGLPGKLDVAALSDEQKVIRRSTHLAIKHASQDVGQNHKFNTAIAQVMTLMNVLEKAPHVTEQDRALVHEGLEAVTLLLAPITPHISHELWNRLGHNDAVIDEIGRASCRE
;
A
#
# COMPACT_ATOMS: atom_id res chain seq x y z
N GLU A 1 1.52 -24.79 17.21
CA GLU A 1 2.63 -25.03 18.16
C GLU A 1 3.64 -23.89 18.05
N LYS A 2 4.15 -23.40 19.20
CA LYS A 2 5.14 -22.29 19.20
C LYS A 2 6.43 -22.70 18.48
N MET A 3 6.86 -21.90 17.51
CA MET A 3 8.13 -22.10 16.83
C MET A 3 9.31 -21.97 17.80
N ALA A 4 10.25 -22.91 17.75
CA ALA A 4 11.47 -22.88 18.54
C ALA A 4 12.60 -23.58 17.79
N LYS A 5 13.84 -23.05 17.90
CA LYS A 5 15.03 -23.67 17.29
C LYS A 5 15.21 -25.13 17.77
N SER A 6 14.93 -25.41 19.04
CA SER A 6 15.02 -26.77 19.60
C SER A 6 14.02 -27.78 19.04
N LYS A 7 12.96 -27.30 18.39
CA LYS A 7 11.91 -28.13 17.77
C LYS A 7 12.05 -28.27 16.27
N ASN A 8 12.99 -27.57 15.66
CA ASN A 8 13.24 -27.53 14.22
C ASN A 8 11.96 -27.29 13.38
N ASN A 9 11.03 -26.48 13.94
CA ASN A 9 9.75 -26.13 13.34
C ASN A 9 9.66 -24.65 12.94
N GLY A 10 10.82 -23.98 12.82
CA GLY A 10 10.94 -22.61 12.34
C GLY A 10 10.88 -22.55 10.81
N VAL A 11 10.30 -21.46 10.30
CA VAL A 11 10.38 -21.15 8.86
C VAL A 11 11.68 -20.40 8.62
N ASP A 12 12.43 -20.82 7.59
CA ASP A 12 13.64 -20.12 7.18
C ASP A 12 13.29 -18.84 6.42
N PRO A 13 13.64 -17.65 6.98
CA PRO A 13 13.35 -16.39 6.33
C PRO A 13 14.00 -16.25 4.95
N GLN A 14 15.19 -16.84 4.75
CA GLN A 14 15.91 -16.70 3.49
C GLN A 14 15.17 -17.40 2.35
N SER A 15 14.67 -18.61 2.57
CA SER A 15 13.89 -19.33 1.57
C SER A 15 12.63 -18.57 1.15
N MET A 16 11.98 -17.89 2.10
CA MET A 16 10.80 -17.07 1.84
C MET A 16 11.15 -15.79 1.06
N ILE A 17 12.27 -15.16 1.39
CA ILE A 17 12.75 -13.98 0.67
C ILE A 17 13.12 -14.35 -0.77
N ASP A 18 13.78 -15.49 -0.98
CA ASP A 18 14.17 -15.96 -2.30
C ASP A 18 12.95 -16.29 -3.18
N GLN A 19 11.87 -16.80 -2.57
CA GLN A 19 10.66 -17.19 -3.29
C GLN A 19 9.70 -16.03 -3.54
N PHE A 20 9.47 -15.14 -2.54
CA PHE A 20 8.42 -14.13 -2.56
C PHE A 20 8.92 -12.70 -2.50
N GLY A 21 10.20 -12.49 -2.18
CA GLY A 21 10.80 -11.19 -1.96
C GLY A 21 10.64 -10.65 -0.55
N ALA A 22 11.57 -9.81 -0.13
CA ALA A 22 11.62 -9.24 1.23
C ALA A 22 10.36 -8.44 1.59
N ASP A 23 9.84 -7.64 0.67
CA ASP A 23 8.64 -6.82 0.91
C ASP A 23 7.39 -7.66 1.15
N THR A 24 7.25 -8.81 0.49
CA THR A 24 6.15 -9.75 0.76
C THR A 24 6.24 -10.31 2.18
N CYS A 25 7.43 -10.71 2.61
CA CYS A 25 7.65 -11.23 3.96
C CYS A 25 7.34 -10.16 5.01
N ARG A 26 7.82 -8.92 4.80
CA ARG A 26 7.54 -7.79 5.69
C ARG A 26 6.04 -7.48 5.77
N LEU A 27 5.36 -7.42 4.62
CA LEU A 27 3.92 -7.19 4.55
C LEU A 27 3.14 -8.27 5.31
N PHE A 28 3.47 -9.55 5.08
CA PHE A 28 2.83 -10.66 5.78
C PHE A 28 3.02 -10.54 7.30
N MET A 29 4.24 -10.31 7.77
CA MET A 29 4.53 -10.21 9.21
C MET A 29 3.76 -9.07 9.89
N MET A 30 3.64 -7.92 9.21
CA MET A 30 2.92 -6.76 9.73
C MET A 30 1.40 -6.89 9.63
N PHE A 31 0.91 -7.73 8.70
CA PHE A 31 -0.52 -7.95 8.49
C PHE A 31 -1.08 -9.09 9.31
N ALA A 32 -0.28 -10.13 9.60
CA ALA A 32 -0.74 -11.38 10.21
C ALA A 32 -1.31 -11.19 11.62
N SER A 33 -0.76 -10.27 12.41
CA SER A 33 -1.20 -10.04 13.78
C SER A 33 -0.77 -8.67 14.31
N PRO A 34 -1.54 -8.06 15.22
CA PRO A 34 -1.05 -6.92 16.01
C PRO A 34 0.22 -7.28 16.78
N PRO A 35 1.12 -6.31 17.04
CA PRO A 35 2.42 -6.56 17.69
C PRO A 35 2.36 -7.19 19.09
N ASP A 36 1.25 -7.01 19.79
CA ASP A 36 0.99 -7.54 21.14
C ASP A 36 0.35 -8.93 21.15
N MET A 37 0.07 -9.50 19.97
CA MET A 37 -0.55 -10.82 19.84
C MET A 37 0.38 -11.83 19.15
N SER A 38 0.13 -13.11 19.39
CA SER A 38 0.82 -14.19 18.70
C SER A 38 0.39 -14.24 17.24
N ALA A 39 1.35 -14.30 16.33
CA ALA A 39 1.07 -14.55 14.92
C ALA A 39 1.18 -16.05 14.63
N GLU A 40 0.23 -16.58 13.88
CA GLU A 40 0.32 -17.93 13.31
C GLU A 40 0.91 -17.84 11.91
N TRP A 41 1.83 -18.75 11.62
CA TRP A 41 2.38 -18.85 10.28
C TRP A 41 1.33 -19.41 9.31
N SER A 42 1.22 -18.78 8.14
CA SER A 42 0.30 -19.18 7.09
C SER A 42 0.92 -18.99 5.71
N ASP A 43 1.22 -20.08 5.02
CA ASP A 43 1.74 -20.03 3.64
C ASP A 43 0.75 -19.32 2.71
N SER A 44 -0.55 -19.60 2.86
CA SER A 44 -1.60 -18.92 2.10
C SER A 44 -1.67 -17.42 2.40
N GLY A 45 -1.30 -16.99 3.62
CA GLY A 45 -1.18 -15.58 3.99
C GLY A 45 -0.01 -14.89 3.31
N VAL A 46 1.14 -15.57 3.20
CA VAL A 46 2.30 -15.06 2.44
C VAL A 46 1.96 -14.91 0.96
N GLU A 47 1.36 -15.94 0.35
CA GLU A 47 0.89 -15.88 -1.03
C GLU A 47 -0.16 -14.76 -1.24
N GLY A 48 -1.05 -14.56 -0.27
CA GLY A 48 -2.03 -13.46 -0.28
C GLY A 48 -1.35 -12.09 -0.32
N SER A 49 -0.32 -11.91 0.52
CA SER A 49 0.49 -10.70 0.56
C SER A 49 1.23 -10.46 -0.77
N HIS A 50 1.80 -11.52 -1.35
CA HIS A 50 2.45 -11.44 -2.66
C HIS A 50 1.47 -11.05 -3.78
N ARG A 51 0.28 -11.67 -3.81
CA ARG A 51 -0.77 -11.31 -4.76
C ARG A 51 -1.22 -9.86 -4.62
N PHE A 52 -1.31 -9.36 -3.38
CA PHE A 52 -1.66 -7.97 -3.13
C PHE A 52 -0.60 -7.01 -3.69
N LEU A 53 0.69 -7.22 -3.43
CA LEU A 53 1.76 -6.38 -4.00
C LEU A 53 1.78 -6.43 -5.53
N LYS A 54 1.52 -7.60 -6.14
CA LYS A 54 1.35 -7.71 -7.59
C LYS A 54 0.15 -6.92 -8.13
N ARG A 55 -0.93 -6.82 -7.36
CA ARG A 55 -2.09 -5.97 -7.74
C ARG A 55 -1.71 -4.50 -7.73
N VAL A 56 -1.05 -4.04 -6.65
CA VAL A 56 -0.56 -2.66 -6.54
C VAL A 56 0.34 -2.33 -7.72
N TRP A 57 1.31 -3.18 -8.00
CA TRP A 57 2.23 -3.03 -9.13
C TRP A 57 1.50 -2.93 -10.47
N ARG A 58 0.58 -3.84 -10.74
CA ARG A 58 -0.17 -3.87 -12.00
C ARG A 58 -0.97 -2.61 -12.23
N LEU A 59 -1.70 -2.14 -11.21
CA LEU A 59 -2.51 -0.94 -11.32
C LEU A 59 -1.62 0.28 -11.58
N ALA A 60 -0.56 0.45 -10.82
CA ALA A 60 0.37 1.56 -10.99
C ALA A 60 1.06 1.50 -12.37
N HIS A 61 1.55 0.34 -12.79
CA HIS A 61 2.19 0.18 -14.09
C HIS A 61 1.22 0.48 -15.25
N ALA A 62 -0.01 -0.03 -15.20
CA ALA A 62 -1.03 0.27 -16.20
C ALA A 62 -1.36 1.77 -16.24
N HIS A 63 -1.40 2.42 -15.08
CA HIS A 63 -1.65 3.85 -14.97
C HIS A 63 -0.53 4.68 -15.61
N VAL A 64 0.73 4.45 -15.24
CA VAL A 64 1.86 5.23 -15.75
C VAL A 64 2.19 4.94 -17.22
N SER A 65 1.85 3.75 -17.73
CA SER A 65 2.06 3.42 -19.14
C SER A 65 1.25 4.30 -20.11
N GLN A 66 0.22 4.97 -19.62
CA GLN A 66 -0.59 5.93 -20.36
C GLN A 66 -0.03 7.38 -20.27
N GLY A 67 1.14 7.56 -19.67
CA GLY A 67 1.71 8.86 -19.32
C GLY A 67 1.18 9.38 -17.99
N LEU A 68 1.92 10.31 -17.38
CA LEU A 68 1.49 10.93 -16.12
C LEU A 68 0.34 11.91 -16.41
N PRO A 69 -0.72 11.93 -15.58
CA PRO A 69 -1.83 12.87 -15.76
C PRO A 69 -1.43 14.30 -15.42
N GLY A 70 -2.22 15.25 -15.88
CA GLY A 70 -2.12 16.64 -15.46
C GLY A 70 -2.54 16.82 -13.99
N LYS A 71 -2.44 18.07 -13.52
CA LYS A 71 -2.80 18.42 -12.14
C LYS A 71 -4.30 18.23 -11.90
N LEU A 72 -4.62 17.63 -10.74
CA LEU A 72 -6.00 17.48 -10.29
C LEU A 72 -6.64 18.85 -10.00
N ASP A 73 -7.77 19.14 -10.65
CA ASP A 73 -8.62 20.30 -10.32
C ASP A 73 -9.71 19.85 -9.35
N VAL A 74 -9.49 20.11 -8.07
CA VAL A 74 -10.40 19.73 -7.00
C VAL A 74 -11.76 20.44 -7.09
N ALA A 75 -11.80 21.67 -7.63
CA ALA A 75 -13.02 22.45 -7.75
C ALA A 75 -13.95 21.92 -8.85
N ALA A 76 -13.38 21.27 -9.87
CA ALA A 76 -14.11 20.73 -11.02
C ALA A 76 -14.57 19.27 -10.85
N LEU A 77 -14.36 18.66 -9.68
CA LEU A 77 -14.71 17.25 -9.45
C LEU A 77 -16.22 17.02 -9.44
N SER A 78 -16.67 15.99 -10.16
CA SER A 78 -18.03 15.46 -10.06
C SER A 78 -18.29 14.84 -8.68
N ASP A 79 -19.54 14.57 -8.34
CA ASP A 79 -19.87 13.95 -7.05
C ASP A 79 -19.32 12.52 -6.94
N GLU A 80 -19.30 11.77 -8.04
CA GLU A 80 -18.66 10.44 -8.08
C GLU A 80 -17.15 10.52 -7.85
N GLN A 81 -16.48 11.49 -8.48
CA GLN A 81 -15.05 11.75 -8.30
C GLN A 81 -14.72 12.19 -6.86
N LYS A 82 -15.58 13.01 -6.23
CA LYS A 82 -15.45 13.39 -4.82
C LYS A 82 -15.54 12.18 -3.88
N VAL A 83 -16.35 11.17 -4.20
CA VAL A 83 -16.44 9.92 -3.41
C VAL A 83 -15.13 9.16 -3.46
N ILE A 84 -14.52 9.03 -4.64
CA ILE A 84 -13.22 8.37 -4.80
C ILE A 84 -12.14 9.12 -4.01
N ARG A 85 -12.06 10.45 -4.17
CA ARG A 85 -11.10 11.27 -3.44
C ARG A 85 -11.29 11.18 -1.93
N ARG A 86 -12.55 11.23 -1.47
CA ARG A 86 -12.87 11.04 -0.05
C ARG A 86 -12.38 9.70 0.47
N SER A 87 -12.48 8.63 -0.31
CA SER A 87 -11.97 7.30 0.08
C SER A 87 -10.45 7.31 0.24
N THR A 88 -9.72 8.02 -0.63
CA THR A 88 -8.26 8.22 -0.51
C THR A 88 -7.92 8.93 0.80
N HIS A 89 -8.55 10.07 1.08
CA HIS A 89 -8.26 10.84 2.30
C HIS A 89 -8.68 10.13 3.59
N LEU A 90 -9.78 9.34 3.56
CA LEU A 90 -10.17 8.50 4.70
C LEU A 90 -9.14 7.39 4.95
N ALA A 91 -8.61 6.77 3.91
CA ALA A 91 -7.55 5.77 4.05
C ALA A 91 -6.28 6.38 4.64
N ILE A 92 -5.86 7.57 4.16
CA ILE A 92 -4.73 8.31 4.73
C ILE A 92 -4.97 8.58 6.22
N LYS A 93 -6.11 9.15 6.57
CA LYS A 93 -6.44 9.50 7.96
C LYS A 93 -6.39 8.28 8.88
N HIS A 94 -7.09 7.20 8.51
CA HIS A 94 -7.19 6.02 9.36
C HIS A 94 -5.86 5.27 9.43
N ALA A 95 -5.17 5.06 8.32
CA ALA A 95 -3.88 4.37 8.33
C ALA A 95 -2.81 5.16 9.09
N SER A 96 -2.77 6.51 8.95
CA SER A 96 -1.86 7.35 9.72
C SER A 96 -2.13 7.28 11.23
N GLN A 97 -3.40 7.26 11.63
CA GLN A 97 -3.78 7.09 13.03
C GLN A 97 -3.43 5.69 13.55
N ASP A 98 -3.68 4.66 12.76
CA ASP A 98 -3.37 3.27 13.13
C ASP A 98 -1.87 3.04 13.29
N VAL A 99 -1.05 3.60 12.41
CA VAL A 99 0.42 3.50 12.51
C VAL A 99 0.97 4.39 13.62
N GLY A 100 0.58 5.67 13.64
CA GLY A 100 1.21 6.68 14.49
C GLY A 100 0.75 6.67 15.95
N GLN A 101 -0.48 6.27 16.21
CA GLN A 101 -1.06 6.30 17.56
C GLN A 101 -1.37 4.93 18.11
N ASN A 102 -1.95 4.05 17.30
CA ASN A 102 -2.46 2.76 17.75
C ASN A 102 -1.45 1.61 17.59
N HIS A 103 -0.39 1.81 16.80
CA HIS A 103 0.59 0.78 16.41
C HIS A 103 -0.04 -0.49 15.81
N LYS A 104 -1.18 -0.31 15.10
CA LYS A 104 -1.96 -1.39 14.47
C LYS A 104 -1.68 -1.46 12.97
N PHE A 105 -0.53 -2.02 12.61
CA PHE A 105 -0.11 -2.12 11.20
C PHE A 105 -1.07 -2.96 10.35
N ASN A 106 -1.67 -3.99 10.92
CA ASN A 106 -2.63 -4.86 10.24
C ASN A 106 -3.88 -4.09 9.79
N THR A 107 -4.41 -3.19 10.62
CA THR A 107 -5.56 -2.36 10.25
C THR A 107 -5.17 -1.27 9.24
N ALA A 108 -3.99 -0.67 9.38
CA ALA A 108 -3.48 0.26 8.38
C ALA A 108 -3.34 -0.39 6.99
N ILE A 109 -2.79 -1.61 6.92
CA ILE A 109 -2.72 -2.38 5.67
C ILE A 109 -4.11 -2.68 5.11
N ALA A 110 -5.09 -3.03 5.95
CA ALA A 110 -6.46 -3.27 5.53
C ALA A 110 -7.11 -2.00 4.92
N GLN A 111 -6.81 -0.79 5.45
CA GLN A 111 -7.25 0.47 4.84
C GLN A 111 -6.67 0.65 3.44
N VAL A 112 -5.38 0.35 3.26
CA VAL A 112 -4.74 0.41 1.94
C VAL A 112 -5.36 -0.60 0.97
N MET A 113 -5.64 -1.83 1.42
CA MET A 113 -6.33 -2.83 0.59
C MET A 113 -7.73 -2.38 0.17
N THR A 114 -8.45 -1.71 1.07
CA THR A 114 -9.78 -1.14 0.78
C THR A 114 -9.68 -0.02 -0.25
N LEU A 115 -8.70 0.89 -0.09
CA LEU A 115 -8.45 1.94 -1.07
C LEU A 115 -8.10 1.36 -2.45
N MET A 116 -7.24 0.34 -2.51
CA MET A 116 -6.90 -0.35 -3.76
C MET A 116 -8.15 -0.88 -4.48
N ASN A 117 -9.13 -1.44 -3.74
CA ASN A 117 -10.38 -1.91 -4.34
C ASN A 117 -11.21 -0.77 -4.93
N VAL A 118 -11.13 0.44 -4.38
CA VAL A 118 -11.78 1.64 -4.93
C VAL A 118 -11.07 2.10 -6.19
N LEU A 119 -9.74 2.19 -6.16
CA LEU A 119 -8.93 2.65 -7.30
C LEU A 119 -9.01 1.72 -8.52
N GLU A 120 -9.05 0.39 -8.30
CA GLU A 120 -9.23 -0.59 -9.39
C GLU A 120 -10.59 -0.47 -10.10
N LYS A 121 -11.60 0.04 -9.41
CA LYS A 121 -12.95 0.25 -9.96
C LYS A 121 -13.20 1.67 -10.45
N ALA A 122 -12.27 2.58 -10.18
CA ALA A 122 -12.40 3.96 -10.58
C ALA A 122 -12.42 4.09 -12.12
N PRO A 123 -13.18 5.02 -12.67
CA PRO A 123 -13.13 5.31 -14.09
C PRO A 123 -11.75 5.86 -14.49
N HIS A 124 -11.34 5.60 -15.74
CA HIS A 124 -10.09 6.08 -16.33
C HIS A 124 -10.36 6.80 -17.67
N VAL A 125 -11.50 7.47 -17.76
CA VAL A 125 -12.00 8.05 -19.02
C VAL A 125 -11.49 9.46 -19.23
N THR A 126 -11.49 10.27 -18.18
CA THR A 126 -11.09 11.69 -18.25
C THR A 126 -9.72 11.90 -17.62
N GLU A 127 -9.08 13.03 -17.95
CA GLU A 127 -7.84 13.46 -17.26
C GLU A 127 -8.04 13.61 -15.75
N GLN A 128 -9.22 14.08 -15.31
CA GLN A 128 -9.54 14.20 -13.90
C GLN A 128 -9.67 12.83 -13.21
N ASP A 129 -10.24 11.83 -13.88
CA ASP A 129 -10.29 10.46 -13.36
C ASP A 129 -8.87 9.92 -13.18
N ARG A 130 -8.01 10.13 -14.18
CA ARG A 130 -6.62 9.69 -14.13
C ARG A 130 -5.83 10.42 -13.04
N ALA A 131 -6.03 11.73 -12.86
CA ALA A 131 -5.40 12.51 -11.81
C ALA A 131 -5.83 12.06 -10.40
N LEU A 132 -7.10 11.65 -10.23
CA LEU A 132 -7.61 11.08 -8.98
C LEU A 132 -7.00 9.72 -8.66
N VAL A 133 -6.88 8.83 -9.65
CA VAL A 133 -6.23 7.54 -9.49
C VAL A 133 -4.75 7.73 -9.18
N HIS A 134 -4.12 8.72 -9.77
CA HIS A 134 -2.73 9.09 -9.48
C HIS A 134 -2.54 9.52 -8.03
N GLU A 135 -3.36 10.47 -7.54
CA GLU A 135 -3.37 10.89 -6.12
C GLU A 135 -3.57 9.68 -5.18
N GLY A 136 -4.48 8.76 -5.54
CA GLY A 136 -4.72 7.53 -4.79
C GLY A 136 -3.53 6.57 -4.78
N LEU A 137 -2.83 6.40 -5.90
CA LEU A 137 -1.64 5.56 -6.01
C LEU A 137 -0.44 6.15 -5.26
N GLU A 138 -0.27 7.48 -5.27
CA GLU A 138 0.72 8.15 -4.42
C GLU A 138 0.43 7.87 -2.93
N ALA A 139 -0.83 8.00 -2.51
CA ALA A 139 -1.24 7.70 -1.14
C ALA A 139 -0.97 6.24 -0.75
N VAL A 140 -1.34 5.28 -1.60
CA VAL A 140 -1.04 3.84 -1.40
C VAL A 140 0.44 3.62 -1.23
N THR A 141 1.26 4.22 -2.09
CA THR A 141 2.72 4.08 -2.08
C THR A 141 3.34 4.63 -0.79
N LEU A 142 2.93 5.83 -0.36
CA LEU A 142 3.40 6.44 0.88
C LEU A 142 2.98 5.66 2.13
N LEU A 143 1.73 5.19 2.17
CA LEU A 143 1.23 4.40 3.30
C LEU A 143 1.90 3.03 3.41
N LEU A 144 2.30 2.43 2.29
CA LEU A 144 3.03 1.16 2.27
C LEU A 144 4.53 1.32 2.49
N ALA A 145 5.12 2.48 2.25
CA ALA A 145 6.58 2.67 2.28
C ALA A 145 7.27 2.22 3.58
N PRO A 146 6.72 2.42 4.80
CA PRO A 146 7.33 1.91 6.02
C PRO A 146 7.35 0.38 6.10
N ILE A 147 6.43 -0.28 5.39
CA ILE A 147 6.21 -1.72 5.44
C ILE A 147 6.93 -2.42 4.27
N THR A 148 6.75 -1.92 3.06
CA THR A 148 7.28 -2.49 1.81
C THR A 148 8.15 -1.47 1.06
N PRO A 149 9.34 -1.13 1.61
CA PRO A 149 10.13 0.01 1.14
C PRO A 149 10.64 -0.13 -0.30
N HIS A 150 10.98 -1.35 -0.75
CA HIS A 150 11.59 -1.53 -2.07
C HIS A 150 10.58 -1.28 -3.19
N ILE A 151 9.42 -1.95 -3.14
CA ILE A 151 8.37 -1.74 -4.14
C ILE A 151 7.82 -0.31 -4.09
N SER A 152 7.69 0.27 -2.88
CA SER A 152 7.19 1.64 -2.72
C SER A 152 8.15 2.66 -3.31
N HIS A 153 9.47 2.49 -3.15
CA HIS A 153 10.44 3.40 -3.76
C HIS A 153 10.39 3.34 -5.29
N GLU A 154 10.34 2.14 -5.86
CA GLU A 154 10.23 1.96 -7.31
C GLU A 154 8.92 2.55 -7.86
N LEU A 155 7.79 2.33 -7.17
CA LEU A 155 6.51 2.93 -7.54
C LEU A 155 6.52 4.45 -7.45
N TRP A 156 7.14 5.01 -6.41
CA TRP A 156 7.28 6.45 -6.21
C TRP A 156 8.01 7.11 -7.38
N ASN A 157 9.13 6.52 -7.80
CA ASN A 157 9.87 7.00 -8.98
C ASN A 157 9.02 6.91 -10.26
N ARG A 158 8.29 5.81 -10.46
CA ARG A 158 7.43 5.65 -11.64
C ARG A 158 6.25 6.60 -11.67
N LEU A 159 5.75 7.01 -10.51
CA LEU A 159 4.72 8.04 -10.37
C LEU A 159 5.24 9.47 -10.61
N GLY A 160 6.50 9.61 -11.00
CA GLY A 160 7.08 10.89 -11.44
C GLY A 160 7.87 11.66 -10.38
N HIS A 161 8.15 11.04 -9.25
CA HIS A 161 8.95 11.64 -8.19
C HIS A 161 10.44 11.25 -8.32
N ASN A 162 11.34 12.17 -8.03
CA ASN A 162 12.80 11.96 -8.13
C ASN A 162 13.49 11.87 -6.76
N ASP A 163 12.76 12.14 -5.70
CA ASP A 163 13.21 12.08 -4.31
C ASP A 163 12.99 10.68 -3.71
N ALA A 164 13.64 10.40 -2.60
CA ALA A 164 13.47 9.12 -1.94
C ALA A 164 12.10 9.07 -1.23
N VAL A 165 11.33 8.01 -1.45
CA VAL A 165 10.01 7.84 -0.82
C VAL A 165 10.07 7.92 0.71
N ILE A 166 11.20 7.55 1.31
CA ILE A 166 11.36 7.58 2.77
C ILE A 166 11.35 9.00 3.33
N ASP A 167 11.77 9.99 2.56
CA ASP A 167 11.76 11.40 2.97
C ASP A 167 10.35 12.00 2.90
N GLU A 168 9.43 11.33 2.20
CA GLU A 168 8.05 11.73 2.01
C GLU A 168 7.05 11.01 2.92
N ILE A 169 7.52 10.00 3.68
CA ILE A 169 6.68 9.29 4.66
C ILE A 169 6.11 10.28 5.68
N GLY A 170 4.79 10.26 5.86
CA GLY A 170 4.08 11.17 6.75
C GLY A 170 3.54 12.42 6.07
N ARG A 171 4.06 12.84 4.91
CA ARG A 171 3.51 13.99 4.16
C ARG A 171 2.14 13.71 3.54
N ALA A 172 1.75 12.46 3.40
CA ALA A 172 0.41 12.10 2.95
C ALA A 172 -0.68 12.68 3.88
N SER A 173 -0.42 12.72 5.19
CA SER A 173 -1.34 13.27 6.19
C SER A 173 -1.38 14.81 6.22
N CYS A 174 -0.43 15.49 5.57
CA CYS A 174 -0.32 16.95 5.55
C CYS A 174 -0.89 17.59 4.27
N ARG A 175 -1.41 16.80 3.33
CA ARG A 175 -2.03 17.28 2.08
C ARG A 175 -3.54 17.49 2.28
N GLU A 176 -3.94 18.32 3.28
CA GLU A 176 -5.32 18.78 3.44
C GLU A 176 -5.63 20.00 2.57
#